data_3908aadf99d7cce59cf11586cbe133cb
#
_entry.id   3908aadf99d7cce59cf11586cbe133cb
#
_cell.length_a   1.000
_cell.length_b   1.000
_cell.length_c   1.000
_cell.angle_alpha   90.00
_cell.angle_beta   90.00
_cell.angle_gamma   90.00
#
_symmetry.space_group_name_H-M   'P 1'
#
loop_
_entity.id
_entity.type
_entity.pdbx_description
1 polymer ?
#
loop_
_entity_poly.entity_id
_entity_poly.type
_entity_poly.pdbx_seq_one_letter_code
_entity_poly.pdbx_strand_id
1 'polypeptide(L)'
;MGKYGKVAQFAVKELNTEPNMSPEDAWKKAAASVFPESESSQEKGCPRGAFLGLCEAGLVKGVPTGNYTRSEANKDYALKVVSILKMKPELLNDQNALWAEVMDGQEKTSNYQMVVVISLWRSGAIENERL
;
A
#
# COMPACT_ATOMS: atom_id res chain seq x y z
N MET A 1 -12.31 7.99 0.26
CA MET A 1 -11.07 7.24 0.05
C MET A 1 -10.55 7.48 -1.35
N GLY A 2 -9.27 7.70 -1.50
CA GLY A 2 -8.69 7.99 -2.81
C GLY A 2 -8.71 6.79 -3.76
N LYS A 3 -8.53 7.08 -5.04
CA LYS A 3 -8.58 6.03 -6.07
C LYS A 3 -7.47 4.98 -5.90
N TYR A 4 -6.27 5.38 -5.46
CA TYR A 4 -5.19 4.41 -5.22
C TYR A 4 -5.51 3.47 -4.05
N GLY A 5 -6.32 3.91 -3.11
CA GLY A 5 -6.85 3.02 -2.08
C GLY A 5 -7.75 1.93 -2.67
N LYS A 6 -8.59 2.30 -3.65
CA LYS A 6 -9.41 1.32 -4.37
C LYS A 6 -8.57 0.35 -5.17
N VAL A 7 -7.51 0.84 -5.82
CA VAL A 7 -6.58 -0.04 -6.55
C VAL A 7 -6.02 -1.09 -5.60
N ALA A 8 -5.56 -0.67 -4.43
CA ALA A 8 -5.00 -1.58 -3.44
C ALA A 8 -6.02 -2.63 -2.99
N GLN A 9 -7.25 -2.21 -2.69
CA GLN A 9 -8.30 -3.13 -2.26
C GLN A 9 -8.65 -4.14 -3.35
N PHE A 10 -8.79 -3.68 -4.60
CA PHE A 10 -9.07 -4.56 -5.73
C PHE A 10 -7.92 -5.54 -5.97
N ALA A 11 -6.67 -5.07 -5.85
CA ALA A 11 -5.50 -5.92 -6.02
C ALA A 11 -5.49 -7.04 -4.97
N VAL A 12 -5.77 -6.72 -3.71
CA VAL A 12 -5.85 -7.75 -2.65
C VAL A 12 -6.94 -8.77 -2.96
N LYS A 13 -8.10 -8.30 -3.41
CA LYS A 13 -9.19 -9.19 -3.77
C LYS A 13 -8.78 -10.15 -4.88
N GLU A 14 -8.11 -9.66 -5.92
CA GLU A 14 -7.61 -10.50 -7.00
C GLU A 14 -6.62 -11.54 -6.49
N LEU A 15 -5.69 -11.13 -5.62
CA LEU A 15 -4.70 -12.05 -5.06
C LEU A 15 -5.32 -13.15 -4.20
N ASN A 16 -6.42 -12.85 -3.53
CA ASN A 16 -7.12 -13.84 -2.71
C ASN A 16 -8.06 -14.74 -3.49
N THR A 17 -8.35 -14.39 -4.76
CA THR A 17 -9.22 -15.22 -5.62
C THR A 17 -8.45 -15.97 -6.70
N GLU A 18 -7.27 -15.46 -7.10
CA GLU A 18 -6.47 -16.05 -8.18
C GLU A 18 -5.14 -16.56 -7.61
N PRO A 19 -5.01 -17.86 -7.34
CA PRO A 19 -3.86 -18.39 -6.60
C PRO A 19 -2.52 -18.23 -7.31
N ASN A 20 -2.51 -18.05 -8.62
CA ASN A 20 -1.26 -17.94 -9.39
C ASN A 20 -0.92 -16.51 -9.78
N MET A 21 -1.70 -15.53 -9.33
CA MET A 21 -1.46 -14.14 -9.70
C MET A 21 -0.38 -13.53 -8.83
N SER A 22 0.56 -12.80 -9.44
CA SER A 22 1.58 -12.07 -8.71
C SER A 22 1.01 -10.73 -8.20
N PRO A 23 1.58 -10.16 -7.12
CA PRO A 23 1.18 -8.82 -6.69
C PRO A 23 1.35 -7.75 -7.76
N GLU A 24 2.38 -7.84 -8.60
CA GLU A 24 2.60 -6.90 -9.70
C GLU A 24 1.45 -6.95 -10.71
N ASP A 25 1.03 -8.16 -11.09
CA ASP A 25 -0.07 -8.33 -12.04
C ASP A 25 -1.40 -7.93 -11.42
N ALA A 26 -1.61 -8.21 -10.15
CA ALA A 26 -2.82 -7.80 -9.44
C ALA A 26 -2.95 -6.28 -9.38
N TRP A 27 -1.86 -5.59 -9.08
CA TRP A 27 -1.86 -4.13 -9.07
C TRP A 27 -2.14 -3.56 -10.46
N LYS A 28 -1.48 -4.10 -11.48
CA LYS A 28 -1.66 -3.67 -12.86
C LYS A 28 -3.11 -3.81 -13.30
N LYS A 29 -3.72 -4.96 -13.04
CA LYS A 29 -5.11 -5.23 -13.39
C LYS A 29 -6.06 -4.29 -12.64
N ALA A 30 -5.86 -4.12 -11.34
CA ALA A 30 -6.69 -3.24 -10.52
C ALA A 30 -6.54 -1.78 -10.95
N ALA A 31 -5.32 -1.33 -11.24
CA ALA A 31 -5.07 0.05 -11.68
C ALA A 31 -5.74 0.33 -13.03
N ALA A 32 -5.70 -0.61 -13.95
CA ALA A 32 -6.39 -0.46 -15.24
C ALA A 32 -7.90 -0.36 -15.07
N SER A 33 -8.46 -1.06 -14.09
CA SER A 33 -9.88 -1.01 -13.78
C SER A 33 -10.29 0.34 -13.18
N VAL A 34 -9.48 0.89 -12.27
CA VAL A 34 -9.78 2.15 -11.58
C VAL A 34 -9.49 3.37 -12.47
N PHE A 35 -8.45 3.29 -13.29
CA PHE A 35 -8.00 4.38 -14.15
C PHE A 35 -8.02 3.95 -15.63
N PRO A 36 -9.19 3.62 -16.20
CA PRO A 36 -9.21 3.06 -17.55
C PRO A 36 -8.72 4.01 -18.64
N GLU A 37 -8.75 5.32 -18.39
CA GLU A 37 -8.39 6.33 -19.38
C GLU A 37 -7.07 7.04 -19.07
N SER A 38 -6.33 6.62 -18.02
CA SER A 38 -5.10 7.28 -17.62
C SER A 38 -3.98 6.28 -17.40
N GLU A 39 -3.22 6.03 -18.45
CA GLU A 39 -2.07 5.13 -18.39
C GLU A 39 -1.03 5.62 -17.38
N SER A 40 -0.79 6.94 -17.32
CA SER A 40 0.16 7.49 -16.36
C SER A 40 -0.26 7.26 -14.92
N SER A 41 -1.56 7.33 -14.63
CA SER A 41 -2.07 7.03 -13.29
C SER A 41 -1.92 5.56 -12.95
N GLN A 42 -2.13 4.68 -13.93
CA GLN A 42 -1.96 3.24 -13.73
C GLN A 42 -0.51 2.89 -13.38
N GLU A 43 0.44 3.61 -13.94
CA GLU A 43 1.87 3.31 -13.82
C GLU A 43 2.59 4.10 -12.73
N LYS A 44 1.86 4.91 -11.94
CA LYS A 44 2.49 5.74 -10.91
C LYS A 44 3.20 4.87 -9.87
N GLY A 45 4.51 5.14 -9.71
CA GLY A 45 5.40 4.26 -8.96
C GLY A 45 5.26 4.30 -7.45
N CYS A 46 4.94 5.46 -6.87
CA CYS A 46 4.92 5.59 -5.41
C CYS A 46 3.82 4.75 -4.75
N PRO A 47 2.54 4.83 -5.18
CA PRO A 47 1.52 3.96 -4.58
C PRO A 47 1.74 2.49 -4.92
N ARG A 48 2.21 2.19 -6.12
CA ARG A 48 2.54 0.83 -6.54
C ARG A 48 3.64 0.25 -5.66
N GLY A 49 4.72 0.99 -5.47
CA GLY A 49 5.84 0.55 -4.63
C GLY A 49 5.46 0.34 -3.18
N ALA A 50 4.57 1.18 -2.65
CA ALA A 50 4.05 1.00 -1.29
C ALA A 50 3.27 -0.32 -1.18
N PHE A 51 2.38 -0.59 -2.12
CA PHE A 51 1.60 -1.83 -2.13
C PHE A 51 2.51 -3.06 -2.26
N LEU A 52 3.40 -3.05 -3.26
CA LEU A 52 4.29 -4.18 -3.48
C LEU A 52 5.23 -4.39 -2.30
N GLY A 53 5.67 -3.29 -1.66
CA GLY A 53 6.50 -3.39 -0.46
C GLY A 53 5.79 -4.05 0.71
N LEU A 54 4.52 -3.74 0.91
CA LEU A 54 3.72 -4.41 1.95
C LEU A 54 3.55 -5.90 1.66
N CYS A 55 3.29 -6.24 0.39
CA CYS A 55 3.17 -7.65 -0.02
C CYS A 55 4.49 -8.39 0.18
N GLU A 56 5.60 -7.77 -0.21
CA GLU A 56 6.94 -8.35 -0.09
C GLU A 56 7.28 -8.66 1.36
N ALA A 57 6.90 -7.80 2.28
CA ALA A 57 7.15 -7.95 3.71
C ALA A 57 6.22 -8.97 4.39
N GLY A 58 5.23 -9.49 3.67
CA GLY A 58 4.27 -10.44 4.25
C GLY A 58 3.20 -9.79 5.10
N LEU A 59 2.96 -8.49 4.92
CA LEU A 59 2.00 -7.74 5.72
C LEU A 59 0.60 -7.69 5.11
N VAL A 60 0.40 -8.25 3.93
CA VAL A 60 -0.93 -8.30 3.31
C VAL A 60 -1.49 -9.71 3.47
N LYS A 61 -2.66 -9.82 4.07
CA LYS A 61 -3.29 -11.11 4.34
C LYS A 61 -3.52 -11.89 3.06
N GLY A 62 -3.12 -13.16 3.09
CA GLY A 62 -3.28 -14.05 1.95
C GLY A 62 -2.23 -13.93 0.86
N VAL A 63 -1.24 -13.05 1.05
CA VAL A 63 -0.17 -12.85 0.07
C VAL A 63 1.17 -13.28 0.68
N PRO A 64 1.87 -14.23 0.05
CA PRO A 64 3.16 -14.69 0.59
C PRO A 64 4.24 -13.63 0.44
N THR A 65 5.27 -13.71 1.28
CA THR A 65 6.47 -12.88 1.14
C THR A 65 7.16 -13.20 -0.19
N GLY A 66 7.93 -12.24 -0.69
CA GLY A 66 8.66 -12.43 -1.94
C GLY A 66 9.47 -11.21 -2.31
N ASN A 67 9.84 -11.10 -3.57
CA ASN A 67 10.55 -9.96 -4.13
C ASN A 67 9.66 -9.32 -5.19
N TYR A 68 8.89 -8.31 -4.80
CA TYR A 68 7.85 -7.75 -5.66
C TYR A 68 8.12 -6.30 -6.07
N THR A 69 8.91 -5.55 -5.31
CA THR A 69 9.17 -4.15 -5.62
C THR A 69 10.66 -3.89 -5.80
N ARG A 70 10.98 -2.91 -6.67
CA ARG A 70 12.34 -2.40 -6.81
C ARG A 70 12.53 -1.09 -6.04
N SER A 71 11.46 -0.58 -5.44
CA SER A 71 11.49 0.71 -4.75
C SER A 71 11.63 0.50 -3.24
N GLU A 72 12.85 0.45 -2.76
CA GLU A 72 13.13 0.34 -1.32
C GLU A 72 12.54 1.52 -0.55
N ALA A 73 12.60 2.73 -1.11
CA ALA A 73 12.08 3.93 -0.43
C ALA A 73 10.58 3.83 -0.19
N ASN A 74 9.80 3.45 -1.20
CA ASN A 74 8.35 3.33 -1.04
C ASN A 74 7.96 2.19 -0.13
N LYS A 75 8.69 1.09 -0.16
CA LYS A 75 8.53 -0.01 0.78
C LYS A 75 8.77 0.48 2.22
N ASP A 76 9.87 1.19 2.45
CA ASP A 76 10.22 1.69 3.77
C ASP A 76 9.15 2.65 4.31
N TYR A 77 8.64 3.56 3.48
CA TYR A 77 7.56 4.45 3.89
C TYR A 77 6.33 3.65 4.30
N ALA A 78 5.94 2.66 3.51
CA ALA A 78 4.76 1.84 3.82
C ALA A 78 4.94 1.07 5.12
N LEU A 79 6.12 0.49 5.35
CA LEU A 79 6.41 -0.24 6.59
C LEU A 79 6.39 0.69 7.80
N LYS A 80 6.91 1.91 7.67
CA LYS A 80 6.87 2.90 8.73
C LYS A 80 5.44 3.30 9.07
N VAL A 81 4.59 3.48 8.06
CA VAL A 81 3.18 3.81 8.30
C VAL A 81 2.51 2.71 9.11
N VAL A 82 2.70 1.46 8.75
CA VAL A 82 2.14 0.32 9.49
C VAL A 82 2.64 0.32 10.93
N SER A 83 3.94 0.47 11.13
CA SER A 83 4.57 0.51 12.45
C SER A 83 3.98 1.60 13.34
N ILE A 84 3.85 2.80 12.78
CA ILE A 84 3.30 3.95 13.52
C ILE A 84 1.83 3.72 13.87
N LEU A 85 1.05 3.20 12.93
CA LEU A 85 -0.37 2.93 13.20
C LEU A 85 -0.57 1.86 14.28
N LYS A 86 0.35 0.91 14.40
CA LYS A 86 0.29 -0.07 15.49
C LYS A 86 0.50 0.57 16.85
N MET A 87 1.37 1.57 16.92
CA MET A 87 1.67 2.31 18.16
C MET A 87 0.67 3.42 18.44
N LYS A 88 0.22 4.09 17.38
CA LYS A 88 -0.65 5.28 17.47
C LYS A 88 -1.83 5.14 16.50
N PRO A 89 -2.76 4.21 16.77
CA PRO A 89 -3.87 3.97 15.83
C PRO A 89 -4.79 5.16 15.63
N GLU A 90 -4.78 6.11 16.55
CA GLU A 90 -5.55 7.35 16.40
C GLU A 90 -5.11 8.17 15.19
N LEU A 91 -3.86 8.01 14.73
CA LEU A 91 -3.36 8.74 13.56
C LEU A 91 -3.99 8.26 12.25
N LEU A 92 -4.73 7.18 12.27
CA LEU A 92 -5.45 6.72 11.08
C LEU A 92 -6.38 7.80 10.52
N ASN A 93 -6.89 8.66 11.38
CA ASN A 93 -7.82 9.73 11.00
C ASN A 93 -7.14 11.08 10.77
N ASP A 94 -5.81 11.14 10.85
CA ASP A 94 -5.06 12.38 10.63
C ASP A 94 -3.84 12.09 9.77
N GLN A 95 -4.04 12.12 8.45
CA GLN A 95 -2.99 11.79 7.49
C GLN A 95 -1.79 12.72 7.58
N ASN A 96 -2.02 14.01 7.87
CA ASN A 96 -0.92 14.97 7.97
C ASN A 96 -0.02 14.64 9.16
N ALA A 97 -0.61 14.35 10.32
CA ALA A 97 0.16 13.97 11.50
C ALA A 97 0.89 12.62 11.27
N LEU A 98 0.22 11.68 10.62
CA LEU A 98 0.81 10.39 10.31
C LEU A 98 2.02 10.54 9.40
N TRP A 99 1.88 11.34 8.34
CA TRP A 99 3.00 11.57 7.41
C TRP A 99 4.17 12.29 8.09
N ALA A 100 3.86 13.25 8.98
CA ALA A 100 4.89 13.94 9.74
C ALA A 100 5.71 12.97 10.60
N GLU A 101 5.04 11.98 11.22
CA GLU A 101 5.74 10.94 11.99
C GLU A 101 6.61 10.06 11.07
N VAL A 102 6.09 9.70 9.89
CA VAL A 102 6.86 8.91 8.91
C VAL A 102 8.12 9.65 8.48
N MET A 103 8.00 10.96 8.24
CA MET A 103 9.10 11.78 7.76
C MET A 103 10.16 12.05 8.83
N ASP A 104 9.77 12.11 10.09
CA ASP A 104 10.68 12.30 11.21
C ASP A 104 11.65 13.49 10.98
N GLY A 105 11.09 14.65 10.65
CA GLY A 105 11.86 15.88 10.42
C GLY A 105 12.33 16.09 8.98
N GLN A 106 12.17 15.13 8.12
CA GLN A 106 12.49 15.30 6.69
C GLN A 106 11.36 16.00 5.96
N GLU A 107 11.69 16.74 4.92
CA GLU A 107 10.69 17.42 4.09
C GLU A 107 10.52 16.68 2.78
N LYS A 108 9.43 15.96 2.66
CA LYS A 108 9.07 15.27 1.43
C LYS A 108 7.55 15.14 1.34
N THR A 109 7.01 15.44 0.18
CA THR A 109 5.58 15.34 -0.05
C THR A 109 5.17 13.89 -0.22
N SER A 110 4.08 13.50 0.45
CA SER A 110 3.48 12.18 0.25
C SER A 110 2.96 12.05 -1.18
N ASN A 111 3.16 10.89 -1.79
CA ASN A 111 2.74 10.59 -3.16
C ASN A 111 1.85 9.36 -3.18
N TYR A 112 0.79 9.40 -2.37
CA TYR A 112 -0.24 8.36 -2.29
C TYR A 112 0.18 7.07 -1.57
N GLN A 113 1.40 7.01 -1.00
CA GLN A 113 1.82 5.84 -0.22
C GLN A 113 0.88 5.60 0.96
N MET A 114 0.54 6.67 1.67
CA MET A 114 -0.32 6.55 2.85
C MET A 114 -1.74 6.14 2.50
N VAL A 115 -2.26 6.62 1.38
CA VAL A 115 -3.61 6.25 0.94
C VAL A 115 -3.72 4.74 0.75
N VAL A 116 -2.68 4.12 0.17
CA VAL A 116 -2.61 2.68 -0.01
C VAL A 116 -2.64 1.96 1.35
N VAL A 117 -1.75 2.36 2.26
CA VAL A 117 -1.63 1.69 3.56
C VAL A 117 -2.90 1.87 4.39
N ILE A 118 -3.43 3.10 4.45
CA ILE A 118 -4.63 3.40 5.23
C ILE A 118 -5.83 2.61 4.71
N SER A 119 -5.99 2.55 3.39
CA SER A 119 -7.08 1.80 2.78
C SER A 119 -7.03 0.33 3.15
N LEU A 120 -5.85 -0.29 3.07
CA LEU A 120 -5.68 -1.70 3.44
C LEU A 120 -5.84 -1.92 4.94
N TRP A 121 -5.36 -0.98 5.75
CA TRP A 121 -5.55 -1.05 7.20
C TRP A 121 -7.04 -1.05 7.56
N ARG A 122 -7.80 -0.10 6.99
CA ARG A 122 -9.25 0.03 7.27
C ARG A 122 -10.05 -1.17 6.78
N SER A 123 -9.63 -1.79 5.69
CA SER A 123 -10.34 -2.96 5.14
C SER A 123 -9.98 -4.26 5.84
N GLY A 124 -9.04 -4.22 6.80
CA GLY A 124 -8.61 -5.41 7.52
C GLY A 124 -7.64 -6.29 6.75
N ALA A 125 -7.05 -5.76 5.67
CA ALA A 125 -6.14 -6.53 4.82
C ALA A 125 -4.70 -6.58 5.34
N ILE A 126 -4.36 -5.73 6.32
CA ILE A 126 -3.01 -5.71 6.90
C ILE A 126 -2.90 -6.78 7.99
N GLU A 127 -1.82 -7.55 7.93
CA GLU A 127 -1.54 -8.60 8.92
C GLU A 127 -0.97 -7.97 10.19
N ASN A 128 -1.80 -7.86 11.22
CA ASN A 128 -1.44 -7.20 12.48
C ASN A 128 -0.84 -8.15 13.51
N GLU A 129 -0.97 -9.45 13.31
CA GLU A 129 -0.56 -10.44 14.29
C GLU A 129 0.89 -10.88 14.18
N ARG A 130 1.60 -10.37 13.19
CA ARG A 130 2.98 -10.76 12.92
C ARG A 130 4.03 -9.97 13.69
N LEU A 131 3.64 -9.34 14.71
CA LEU A 131 4.57 -8.54 15.50
C LEU A 131 5.28 -9.31 16.57
#